data_e1945bf2a8614fb8a5336c1aa2ea0fc6
#
_entry.id   e1945bf2a8614fb8a5336c1aa2ea0fc6
#
_cell.length_a   1.000
_cell.length_b   1.000
_cell.length_c   1.000
_cell.angle_alpha   90.00
_cell.angle_beta   90.00
_cell.angle_gamma   90.00
#
_symmetry.space_group_name_H-M   'P 1'
#
loop_
_entity.id
_entity.type
_entity.pdbx_description
1 polymer ?
#
loop_
_entity_poly.entity_id
_entity_poly.type
_entity_poly.pdbx_seq_one_letter_code
_entity_poly.pdbx_strand_id
1 'polypeptide(L)'
;MAGLMAGAILSDTVMFKSPTCTKRDIAMAERLARIANISLKELGNLLFAASSAGDKSAEELCFADFKEFHIADRYLGVGQVTSLDSAAVLERKDELLAVMATKLEQQHYDMIALMVTDVLMEGTSLLYIGNDDTIRAAFSVEPKDSAVFLPGVMSRKKQIIPMLTALWG
;
A
#
# COMPACT_ATOMS: atom_id res chain seq x y z
N MET A 1 23.45 -11.75 -8.02
CA MET A 1 23.35 -10.28 -8.04
C MET A 1 22.24 -9.79 -8.99
N ALA A 2 22.25 -10.13 -10.29
CA ALA A 2 21.22 -9.66 -11.25
C ALA A 2 19.77 -10.00 -10.82
N GLY A 3 19.51 -11.20 -10.31
CA GLY A 3 18.20 -11.59 -9.82
C GLY A 3 17.69 -10.74 -8.64
N LEU A 4 18.57 -10.40 -7.70
CA LEU A 4 18.23 -9.50 -6.59
C LEU A 4 17.85 -8.09 -7.07
N MET A 5 18.60 -7.57 -8.05
CA MET A 5 18.31 -6.27 -8.64
C MET A 5 16.99 -6.27 -9.43
N ALA A 6 16.71 -7.35 -10.17
CA ALA A 6 15.41 -7.54 -10.83
C ALA A 6 14.27 -7.58 -9.80
N GLY A 7 14.46 -8.31 -8.70
CA GLY A 7 13.50 -8.37 -7.60
C GLY A 7 13.24 -7.01 -6.95
N ALA A 8 14.27 -6.21 -6.72
CA ALA A 8 14.15 -4.86 -6.19
C ALA A 8 13.29 -3.97 -7.11
N ILE A 9 13.54 -4.01 -8.43
CA ILE A 9 12.73 -3.25 -9.41
C ILE A 9 11.27 -3.72 -9.39
N LEU A 10 11.01 -5.03 -9.36
CA LEU A 10 9.64 -5.57 -9.28
C LEU A 10 8.92 -5.11 -8.01
N SER A 11 9.61 -5.12 -6.88
CA SER A 11 9.07 -4.65 -5.60
C SER A 11 8.73 -3.16 -5.65
N ASP A 12 9.68 -2.31 -6.04
CA ASP A 12 9.52 -0.85 -6.08
C ASP A 12 8.44 -0.39 -7.07
N THR A 13 8.28 -1.13 -8.16
CA THR A 13 7.31 -0.80 -9.23
C THR A 13 6.00 -1.56 -9.09
N VAL A 14 5.84 -2.37 -8.06
CA VAL A 14 4.67 -3.24 -7.86
C VAL A 14 4.36 -4.04 -9.12
N MET A 15 5.33 -4.85 -9.58
CA MET A 15 5.25 -5.59 -10.85
C MET A 15 4.92 -4.70 -12.06
N PHE A 16 5.54 -3.51 -12.12
CA PHE A 16 5.34 -2.49 -13.17
C PHE A 16 3.97 -1.78 -13.17
N LYS A 17 3.15 -2.00 -12.17
CA LYS A 17 1.79 -1.43 -12.05
C LYS A 17 1.74 -0.10 -11.30
N SER A 18 2.80 0.23 -10.55
CA SER A 18 2.88 1.50 -9.84
C SER A 18 3.03 2.68 -10.81
N PRO A 19 2.38 3.84 -10.56
CA PRO A 19 2.60 5.06 -11.32
C PRO A 19 4.03 5.61 -11.19
N THR A 20 4.87 5.01 -10.33
CA THR A 20 6.30 5.31 -10.24
C THR A 20 7.12 4.59 -11.29
N CYS A 21 6.57 3.53 -11.92
CA CYS A 21 7.27 2.72 -12.91
C CYS A 21 7.56 3.52 -14.17
N THR A 22 8.78 3.39 -14.67
CA THR A 22 9.22 3.99 -15.92
C THR A 22 9.54 2.93 -16.97
N LYS A 23 9.60 3.32 -18.24
CA LYS A 23 10.05 2.43 -19.33
C LYS A 23 11.48 1.91 -19.09
N ARG A 24 12.31 2.69 -18.39
CA ARG A 24 13.67 2.31 -18.04
C ARG A 24 13.69 1.18 -17.00
N ASP A 25 12.79 1.21 -16.03
CA ASP A 25 12.68 0.16 -15.01
C ASP A 25 12.30 -1.17 -15.66
N ILE A 26 11.33 -1.17 -16.55
CA ILE A 26 10.91 -2.36 -17.31
C ILE A 26 12.09 -2.93 -18.10
N ALA A 27 12.74 -2.10 -18.92
CA ALA A 27 13.86 -2.53 -19.76
C ALA A 27 15.04 -3.08 -18.94
N MET A 28 15.31 -2.46 -17.78
CA MET A 28 16.37 -2.90 -16.88
C MET A 28 16.02 -4.23 -16.21
N ALA A 29 14.79 -4.39 -15.72
CA ALA A 29 14.33 -5.64 -15.11
C ALA A 29 14.40 -6.80 -16.11
N GLU A 30 13.94 -6.60 -17.36
CA GLU A 30 14.03 -7.62 -18.41
C GLU A 30 15.47 -8.02 -18.74
N ARG A 31 16.39 -7.04 -18.79
CA ARG A 31 17.81 -7.30 -19.00
C ARG A 31 18.41 -8.11 -17.84
N LEU A 32 18.12 -7.73 -16.62
CA LEU A 32 18.61 -8.43 -15.43
C LEU A 32 18.04 -9.85 -15.32
N ALA A 33 16.77 -10.04 -15.66
CA ALA A 33 16.13 -11.35 -15.70
C ALA A 33 16.80 -12.29 -16.70
N ARG A 34 17.14 -11.80 -17.90
CA ARG A 34 17.91 -12.56 -18.90
C ARG A 34 19.29 -12.95 -18.41
N ILE A 35 20.01 -12.03 -17.75
CA ILE A 35 21.34 -12.31 -17.17
C ILE A 35 21.24 -13.35 -16.06
N ALA A 36 20.18 -13.30 -15.24
CA ALA A 36 19.96 -14.22 -14.13
C ALA A 36 19.30 -15.55 -14.56
N ASN A 37 18.85 -15.66 -15.81
CA ASN A 37 18.07 -16.78 -16.34
C ASN A 37 16.83 -17.10 -15.48
N ILE A 38 16.04 -16.06 -15.14
CA ILE A 38 14.83 -16.15 -14.32
C ILE A 38 13.63 -15.53 -15.04
N SER A 39 12.44 -16.01 -14.71
CA SER A 39 11.18 -15.40 -15.13
C SER A 39 10.81 -14.24 -14.18
N LEU A 40 10.56 -13.05 -14.74
CA LEU A 40 10.08 -11.89 -13.93
C LEU A 40 8.74 -12.19 -13.27
N LYS A 41 7.85 -12.91 -13.95
CA LYS A 41 6.55 -13.30 -13.40
C LYS A 41 6.69 -14.22 -12.21
N GLU A 42 7.53 -15.26 -12.32
CA GLU A 42 7.78 -16.20 -11.23
C GLU A 42 8.47 -15.50 -10.05
N LEU A 43 9.47 -14.67 -10.33
CA LEU A 43 10.15 -13.90 -9.30
C LEU A 43 9.19 -12.95 -8.58
N GLY A 44 8.33 -12.25 -9.32
CA GLY A 44 7.32 -11.39 -8.73
C GLY A 44 6.33 -12.15 -7.86
N ASN A 45 5.83 -13.29 -8.34
CA ASN A 45 4.93 -14.13 -7.55
C ASN A 45 5.59 -14.60 -6.25
N LEU A 46 6.87 -15.02 -6.29
CA LEU A 46 7.61 -15.43 -5.10
C LEU A 46 7.81 -14.26 -4.11
N LEU A 47 8.14 -13.08 -4.59
CA LEU A 47 8.34 -11.89 -3.75
C LEU A 47 7.07 -11.50 -3.00
N PHE A 48 5.93 -11.44 -3.70
CA PHE A 48 4.68 -11.02 -3.09
C PHE A 48 3.99 -12.16 -2.30
N ALA A 49 4.21 -13.43 -2.66
CA ALA A 49 3.77 -14.57 -1.84
C ALA A 49 4.52 -14.63 -0.50
N ALA A 50 5.83 -14.33 -0.50
CA ALA A 50 6.62 -14.25 0.73
C ALA A 50 6.20 -13.07 1.64
N SER A 51 5.50 -12.09 1.09
CA SER A 51 4.90 -10.97 1.84
C SER A 51 3.50 -11.28 2.36
N SER A 52 3.05 -12.55 2.24
CA SER A 52 1.70 -12.96 2.65
C SER A 52 1.45 -12.67 4.14
N ALA A 53 0.20 -12.30 4.43
CA ALA A 53 -0.26 -11.91 5.76
C ALA A 53 -0.24 -13.04 6.81
N GLY A 54 0.00 -14.29 6.39
CA GLY A 54 -0.25 -15.49 7.20
C GLY A 54 0.51 -15.54 8.52
N ASP A 55 1.77 -15.10 8.53
CA ASP A 55 2.66 -15.21 9.70
C ASP A 55 2.90 -13.88 10.41
N LYS A 56 2.34 -12.76 9.92
CA LYS A 56 2.56 -11.44 10.49
C LYS A 56 1.45 -11.08 11.48
N SER A 57 1.82 -10.44 12.59
CA SER A 57 0.86 -9.83 13.50
C SER A 57 0.12 -8.66 12.82
N ALA A 58 -1.04 -8.25 13.35
CA ALA A 58 -1.75 -7.07 12.85
C ALA A 58 -0.90 -5.81 12.97
N GLU A 59 -0.11 -5.69 14.03
CA GLU A 59 0.82 -4.57 14.23
C GLU A 59 1.91 -4.54 13.16
N GLU A 60 2.51 -5.68 12.83
CA GLU A 60 3.48 -5.77 11.74
C GLU A 60 2.86 -5.43 10.38
N LEU A 61 1.63 -5.89 10.11
CA LEU A 61 0.92 -5.55 8.87
C LEU A 61 0.64 -4.05 8.76
N CYS A 62 0.21 -3.42 9.84
CA CYS A 62 -0.12 -1.99 9.84
C CYS A 62 1.11 -1.10 9.76
N PHE A 63 2.22 -1.48 10.41
CA PHE A 63 3.30 -0.54 10.70
C PHE A 63 4.68 -0.91 10.14
N ALA A 64 4.84 -2.03 9.43
CA ALA A 64 6.12 -2.40 8.81
C ALA A 64 6.57 -1.38 7.73
N ASP A 65 5.66 -0.91 6.89
CA ASP A 65 5.88 0.22 5.97
C ASP A 65 4.92 1.35 6.31
N PHE A 66 5.13 1.97 7.45
CA PHE A 66 4.35 3.08 7.96
C PHE A 66 5.10 4.40 7.80
N LYS A 67 4.42 5.43 7.32
CA LYS A 67 4.98 6.77 7.18
C LYS A 67 4.03 7.80 7.72
N GLU A 68 4.62 8.81 8.34
CA GLU A 68 3.94 9.94 8.94
C GLU A 68 4.00 11.15 8.03
N PHE A 69 2.93 11.93 8.03
CA PHE A 69 2.81 13.13 7.20
C PHE A 69 2.16 14.24 8.01
N HIS A 70 2.67 15.45 7.81
CA HIS A 70 2.05 16.69 8.27
C HIS A 70 1.51 17.42 7.05
N ILE A 71 0.20 17.66 7.01
CA ILE A 71 -0.47 18.38 5.94
C ILE A 71 -1.27 19.49 6.58
N ALA A 72 -0.87 20.75 6.36
CA ALA A 72 -1.38 21.92 7.10
C ALA A 72 -1.26 21.69 8.63
N ASP A 73 -2.39 21.71 9.33
CA ASP A 73 -2.49 21.46 10.77
C ASP A 73 -2.82 20.01 11.14
N ARG A 74 -2.82 19.10 10.16
CA ARG A 74 -3.20 17.71 10.32
C ARG A 74 -1.98 16.80 10.41
N TYR A 75 -2.05 15.83 11.33
CA TYR A 75 -1.06 14.79 11.50
C TYR A 75 -1.65 13.43 11.15
N LEU A 76 -1.09 12.77 10.16
CA LEU A 76 -1.61 11.49 9.69
C LEU A 76 -0.50 10.44 9.52
N GLY A 77 -0.87 9.20 9.77
CA GLY A 77 -0.05 8.04 9.51
C GLY A 77 -0.64 7.16 8.42
N VAL A 78 0.19 6.70 7.49
CA VAL A 78 -0.26 5.81 6.41
C VAL A 78 0.68 4.62 6.29
N GLY A 79 0.15 3.43 6.61
CA GLY A 79 0.79 2.14 6.37
C GLY A 79 0.49 1.62 4.95
N GLN A 80 1.31 0.70 4.47
CA GLN A 80 1.06 0.01 3.21
C GLN A 80 1.49 -1.46 3.28
N VAL A 81 0.57 -2.33 2.89
CA VAL A 81 0.81 -3.75 2.63
C VAL A 81 0.52 -4.01 1.16
N THR A 82 1.43 -4.65 0.46
CA THR A 82 1.24 -5.05 -0.93
C THR A 82 1.16 -6.56 -1.02
N SER A 83 0.10 -7.09 -1.62
CA SER A 83 -0.17 -8.51 -1.75
C SER A 83 -0.66 -8.87 -3.15
N LEU A 84 -0.46 -10.14 -3.55
CA LEU A 84 -1.12 -10.72 -4.73
C LEU A 84 -2.57 -11.12 -4.43
N ASP A 85 -2.88 -11.38 -3.15
CA ASP A 85 -4.19 -11.69 -2.65
C ASP A 85 -4.45 -10.87 -1.39
N SER A 86 -5.22 -9.82 -1.56
CA SER A 86 -5.58 -8.91 -0.47
C SER A 86 -6.67 -9.49 0.45
N ALA A 87 -7.40 -10.51 0.02
CA ALA A 87 -8.52 -11.08 0.78
C ALA A 87 -8.08 -11.57 2.15
N ALA A 88 -6.96 -12.31 2.24
CA ALA A 88 -6.44 -12.80 3.51
C ALA A 88 -6.06 -11.68 4.50
N VAL A 89 -5.62 -10.53 4.02
CA VAL A 89 -5.39 -9.34 4.86
C VAL A 89 -6.70 -8.74 5.30
N LEU A 90 -7.68 -8.64 4.39
CA LEU A 90 -8.98 -8.00 4.65
C LEU A 90 -9.88 -8.83 5.56
N GLU A 91 -9.72 -10.15 5.61
CA GLU A 91 -10.37 -11.02 6.60
C GLU A 91 -10.02 -10.62 8.05
N ARG A 92 -8.85 -10.00 8.26
CA ARG A 92 -8.39 -9.49 9.55
C ARG A 92 -8.72 -8.02 9.78
N LYS A 93 -9.63 -7.44 9.01
CA LYS A 93 -9.96 -6.00 9.03
C LYS A 93 -10.21 -5.48 10.44
N ASP A 94 -11.03 -6.14 11.23
CA ASP A 94 -11.40 -5.65 12.57
C ASP A 94 -10.19 -5.61 13.51
N GLU A 95 -9.31 -6.61 13.41
CA GLU A 95 -8.05 -6.65 14.16
C GLU A 95 -7.11 -5.51 13.74
N LEU A 96 -6.98 -5.26 12.43
CA LEU A 96 -6.16 -4.17 11.89
C LEU A 96 -6.68 -2.80 12.34
N LEU A 97 -8.00 -2.58 12.26
CA LEU A 97 -8.63 -1.33 12.71
C LEU A 97 -8.45 -1.11 14.20
N ALA A 98 -8.53 -2.14 15.04
CA ALA A 98 -8.31 -2.04 16.49
C ALA A 98 -6.88 -1.60 16.83
N VAL A 99 -5.88 -2.16 16.14
CA VAL A 99 -4.47 -1.79 16.31
C VAL A 99 -4.22 -0.35 15.84
N MET A 100 -4.81 0.04 14.72
CA MET A 100 -4.73 1.40 14.19
C MET A 100 -5.38 2.42 15.13
N ALA A 101 -6.54 2.10 15.71
CA ALA A 101 -7.23 2.96 16.69
C ALA A 101 -6.38 3.21 17.92
N THR A 102 -5.78 2.15 18.47
CA THR A 102 -4.87 2.24 19.62
C THR A 102 -3.69 3.17 19.33
N LYS A 103 -3.07 3.04 18.16
CA LYS A 103 -1.94 3.90 17.77
C LYS A 103 -2.37 5.35 17.55
N LEU A 104 -3.55 5.57 16.97
CA LEU A 104 -4.10 6.91 16.75
C LEU A 104 -4.24 7.66 18.08
N GLU A 105 -4.81 7.01 19.11
CA GLU A 105 -4.99 7.60 20.44
C GLU A 105 -3.64 7.89 21.12
N GLN A 106 -2.71 6.93 21.08
CA GLN A 106 -1.42 7.04 21.76
C GLN A 106 -0.53 8.15 21.19
N GLN A 107 -0.61 8.42 19.91
CA GLN A 107 0.29 9.35 19.21
C GLN A 107 -0.43 10.59 18.65
N HIS A 108 -1.73 10.74 18.97
CA HIS A 108 -2.55 11.91 18.62
C HIS A 108 -2.59 12.22 17.11
N TYR A 109 -2.73 11.18 16.27
CA TYR A 109 -2.99 11.38 14.85
C TYR A 109 -4.42 11.88 14.63
N ASP A 110 -4.61 12.75 13.65
CA ASP A 110 -5.95 13.10 13.13
C ASP A 110 -6.55 11.96 12.31
N MET A 111 -5.70 11.17 11.65
CA MET A 111 -6.10 10.00 10.88
C MET A 111 -4.96 8.98 10.79
N ILE A 112 -5.30 7.71 10.85
CA ILE A 112 -4.43 6.61 10.43
C ILE A 112 -5.11 5.83 9.32
N ALA A 113 -4.37 5.50 8.28
CA ALA A 113 -4.83 4.68 7.19
C ALA A 113 -3.86 3.51 6.90
N LEU A 114 -4.40 2.40 6.42
CA LEU A 114 -3.64 1.27 5.90
C LEU A 114 -4.07 1.01 4.45
N MET A 115 -3.13 1.12 3.55
CA MET A 115 -3.28 0.73 2.15
C MET A 115 -3.06 -0.77 2.02
N VAL A 116 -4.11 -1.54 1.79
CA VAL A 116 -4.02 -2.95 1.40
C VAL A 116 -4.04 -2.99 -0.12
N THR A 117 -2.86 -2.96 -0.72
CA THR A 117 -2.67 -2.85 -2.17
C THR A 117 -2.67 -4.25 -2.79
N ASP A 118 -3.64 -4.49 -3.67
CA ASP A 118 -3.78 -5.73 -4.42
C ASP A 118 -3.17 -5.56 -5.82
N VAL A 119 -2.14 -6.36 -6.10
CA VAL A 119 -1.40 -6.29 -7.37
C VAL A 119 -2.22 -6.84 -8.54
N LEU A 120 -3.06 -7.84 -8.30
CA LEU A 120 -3.90 -8.45 -9.35
C LEU A 120 -5.11 -7.58 -9.67
N MET A 121 -5.76 -7.04 -8.65
CA MET A 121 -6.90 -6.13 -8.80
C MET A 121 -6.50 -4.72 -9.24
N GLU A 122 -5.20 -4.41 -9.23
CA GLU A 122 -4.66 -3.07 -9.57
C GLU A 122 -5.33 -1.94 -8.79
N GLY A 123 -5.43 -2.13 -7.48
CA GLY A 123 -6.10 -1.18 -6.61
C GLY A 123 -5.74 -1.36 -5.14
N THR A 124 -6.28 -0.49 -4.32
CA THR A 124 -6.03 -0.50 -2.88
C THR A 124 -7.34 -0.50 -2.12
N SER A 125 -7.51 -1.45 -1.20
CA SER A 125 -8.49 -1.32 -0.13
C SER A 125 -7.88 -0.44 0.95
N LEU A 126 -8.41 0.76 1.12
CA LEU A 126 -7.99 1.71 2.15
C LEU A 126 -8.82 1.45 3.41
N LEU A 127 -8.17 0.94 4.45
CA LEU A 127 -8.72 0.88 5.81
C LEU A 127 -8.28 2.15 6.55
N TYR A 128 -9.15 2.74 7.39
CA TYR A 128 -8.77 3.96 8.09
C TYR A 128 -9.52 4.12 9.42
N ILE A 129 -8.89 4.86 10.32
CA ILE A 129 -9.49 5.44 11.51
C ILE A 129 -9.42 6.95 11.37
N GLY A 130 -10.56 7.61 11.33
CA GLY A 130 -10.68 9.05 11.10
C GLY A 130 -12.09 9.43 10.63
N ASN A 131 -12.21 10.58 9.96
CA ASN A 131 -13.49 11.10 9.52
C ASN A 131 -13.86 10.61 8.11
N ASP A 132 -15.02 9.97 7.97
CA ASP A 132 -15.58 9.49 6.71
C ASP A 132 -15.73 10.60 5.66
N ASP A 133 -16.09 11.83 6.09
CA ASP A 133 -16.22 12.95 5.17
C ASP A 133 -14.89 13.34 4.51
N THR A 134 -13.78 13.15 5.22
CA THR A 134 -12.45 13.32 4.64
C THR A 134 -12.20 12.34 3.49
N ILE A 135 -12.52 11.07 3.71
CA ILE A 135 -12.36 10.03 2.68
C ILE A 135 -13.30 10.26 1.50
N ARG A 136 -14.55 10.59 1.80
CA ARG A 136 -15.56 10.92 0.78
C ARG A 136 -15.12 12.10 -0.09
N ALA A 137 -14.65 13.17 0.52
CA ALA A 137 -14.22 14.38 -0.19
C ALA A 137 -12.91 14.18 -0.96
N ALA A 138 -11.92 13.50 -0.37
CA ALA A 138 -10.61 13.30 -1.00
C ALA A 138 -10.66 12.35 -2.20
N PHE A 139 -11.47 11.30 -2.12
CA PHE A 139 -11.46 10.23 -3.13
C PHE A 139 -12.75 10.10 -3.95
N SER A 140 -13.78 10.94 -3.66
CA SER A 140 -15.10 10.92 -4.33
C SER A 140 -15.77 9.54 -4.27
N VAL A 141 -15.73 8.90 -3.10
CA VAL A 141 -16.23 7.56 -2.83
C VAL A 141 -17.13 7.53 -1.59
N GLU A 142 -17.95 6.51 -1.46
CA GLU A 142 -18.72 6.26 -0.24
C GLU A 142 -18.02 5.19 0.60
N PRO A 143 -17.38 5.56 1.72
CA PRO A 143 -16.78 4.60 2.63
C PRO A 143 -17.85 3.79 3.37
N LYS A 144 -17.51 2.55 3.68
CA LYS A 144 -18.35 1.67 4.47
C LYS A 144 -17.50 0.94 5.52
N ASP A 145 -17.93 1.03 6.77
CA ASP A 145 -17.27 0.35 7.89
C ASP A 145 -15.76 0.61 7.93
N SER A 146 -15.34 1.89 7.85
CA SER A 146 -13.94 2.33 7.86
C SER A 146 -13.08 1.72 6.74
N ALA A 147 -13.70 1.42 5.60
CA ALA A 147 -13.01 0.85 4.45
C ALA A 147 -13.57 1.37 3.12
N VAL A 148 -12.71 1.45 2.11
CA VAL A 148 -13.10 1.75 0.73
C VAL A 148 -12.11 1.14 -0.25
N PHE A 149 -12.60 0.62 -1.38
CA PHE A 149 -11.73 0.19 -2.47
C PHE A 149 -11.49 1.33 -3.45
N LEU A 150 -10.22 1.58 -3.74
CA LEU A 150 -9.75 2.64 -4.64
C LEU A 150 -9.09 1.99 -5.87
N PRO A 151 -9.80 1.83 -6.98
CA PRO A 151 -9.24 1.23 -8.20
C PRO A 151 -8.13 2.13 -8.76
N GLY A 152 -7.05 1.52 -9.26
CA GLY A 152 -5.90 2.21 -9.83
C GLY A 152 -4.99 2.91 -8.83
N VAL A 153 -5.30 2.87 -7.53
CA VAL A 153 -4.46 3.47 -6.49
C VAL A 153 -3.45 2.44 -5.99
N MET A 154 -2.17 2.67 -6.31
CA MET A 154 -1.05 1.78 -6.02
C MET A 154 0.08 2.48 -5.26
N SER A 155 0.05 3.80 -5.12
CA SER A 155 1.13 4.59 -4.55
C SER A 155 0.63 5.58 -3.49
N ARG A 156 1.06 5.35 -2.25
CA ARG A 156 0.84 6.26 -1.13
C ARG A 156 1.29 7.69 -1.48
N LYS A 157 2.54 7.86 -1.90
CA LYS A 157 3.16 9.17 -2.12
C LYS A 157 2.58 9.92 -3.33
N LYS A 158 2.24 9.21 -4.41
CA LYS A 158 1.80 9.86 -5.66
C LYS A 158 0.28 9.99 -5.79
N GLN A 159 -0.49 9.22 -5.02
CA GLN A 159 -1.93 9.16 -5.17
C GLN A 159 -2.66 9.48 -3.86
N ILE A 160 -2.37 8.82 -2.74
CA ILE A 160 -3.07 9.08 -1.47
C ILE A 160 -2.72 10.45 -0.91
N ILE A 161 -1.44 10.73 -0.72
CA ILE A 161 -1.00 11.98 -0.07
C ILE A 161 -1.38 13.23 -0.87
N PRO A 162 -1.24 13.29 -2.21
CA PRO A 162 -1.68 14.45 -2.98
C PRO A 162 -3.17 14.73 -2.89
N MET A 163 -4.02 13.70 -2.83
CA MET A 163 -5.47 13.87 -2.69
C MET A 163 -5.84 14.48 -1.34
N LEU A 164 -5.23 14.00 -0.25
CA LEU A 164 -5.41 14.57 1.08
C LEU A 164 -4.82 15.99 1.18
N THR A 165 -3.68 16.24 0.54
CA THR A 165 -3.08 17.57 0.49
C THR A 165 -3.98 18.56 -0.25
N ALA A 166 -4.60 18.15 -1.35
CA ALA A 166 -5.54 19.01 -2.09
C ALA A 166 -6.79 19.35 -1.28
N LEU A 167 -7.18 18.51 -0.33
CA LEU A 167 -8.33 18.73 0.54
C LEU A 167 -7.98 19.64 1.73
N TRP A 168 -6.81 19.50 2.31
CA TRP A 168 -6.42 20.15 3.57
C TRP A 168 -5.43 21.31 3.41
N GLY A 169 -4.77 21.40 2.28
CA GLY A 169 -3.82 22.49 1.94
C GLY A 169 -4.52 23.59 1.20
#